data_882cf6245ccc27e94149e32196558684
#
_entry.id   882cf6245ccc27e94149e32196558684
#
_cell.length_a   1.000
_cell.length_b   1.000
_cell.length_c   1.000
_cell.angle_alpha   90.00
_cell.angle_beta   90.00
_cell.angle_gamma   90.00
#
_symmetry.space_group_name_H-M   'P 1'
#
loop_
_entity.id
_entity.type
_entity.pdbx_description
1 polymer ?
#
loop_
_entity_poly.entity_id
_entity_poly.type
_entity_poly.pdbx_seq_one_letter_code
_entity_poly.pdbx_strand_id
1 'polypeptide(L)'
;MTFEDVVAVLERTFELELKVVEGTTVFEVASEDGGTKVKVLMQNVGEHSKVLLSADLGEPPQGGSEVLFRTMLEANNLFGGTAGATLALDSASGNCRMQKYEQSDEFANDPANRLQTFIETALSWSRLIADHRPDAAAEAFDPNERRSIGGFSMMQV
;
A
#
# COMPACT_ATOMS: atom_id res chain seq x y z
N MET A 1 -4.74 22.85 -2.26
CA MET A 1 -4.25 21.92 -3.29
C MET A 1 -5.36 20.91 -3.57
N THR A 2 -5.73 20.77 -4.83
CA THR A 2 -6.79 19.80 -5.22
C THR A 2 -6.22 18.39 -5.34
N PHE A 3 -7.09 17.38 -5.46
CA PHE A 3 -6.66 16.01 -5.72
C PHE A 3 -5.91 15.89 -7.05
N GLU A 4 -6.35 16.61 -8.07
CA GLU A 4 -5.70 16.68 -9.37
C GLU A 4 -4.30 17.31 -9.29
N ASP A 5 -4.09 18.30 -8.43
CA ASP A 5 -2.76 18.88 -8.18
C ASP A 5 -1.82 17.83 -7.55
N VAL A 6 -2.33 17.04 -6.61
CA VAL A 6 -1.59 15.92 -6.00
C VAL A 6 -1.21 14.88 -7.06
N VAL A 7 -2.16 14.48 -7.89
CA VAL A 7 -1.90 13.54 -8.99
C VAL A 7 -0.83 14.08 -9.94
N ALA A 8 -0.90 15.34 -10.32
CA ALA A 8 0.09 15.96 -11.20
C ALA A 8 1.50 16.02 -10.57
N VAL A 9 1.61 16.14 -9.25
CA VAL A 9 2.90 16.03 -8.55
C VAL A 9 3.43 14.60 -8.64
N LEU A 10 2.58 13.60 -8.41
CA LEU A 10 2.97 12.19 -8.48
C LEU A 10 3.38 11.77 -9.89
N GLU A 11 2.63 12.20 -10.93
CA GLU A 11 2.98 11.95 -12.33
C GLU A 11 4.38 12.46 -12.68
N ARG A 12 4.70 13.68 -12.25
CA ARG A 12 6.04 14.27 -12.49
C ARG A 12 7.14 13.57 -11.68
N THR A 13 6.84 13.16 -10.44
CA THR A 13 7.84 12.54 -9.56
C THR A 13 8.20 11.13 -10.00
N PHE A 14 7.21 10.38 -10.46
CA PHE A 14 7.36 8.97 -10.84
C PHE A 14 7.40 8.73 -12.35
N GLU A 15 7.37 9.81 -13.15
CA GLU A 15 7.43 9.81 -14.61
C GLU A 15 6.37 8.89 -15.25
N LEU A 16 5.11 9.00 -14.78
CA LEU A 16 4.00 8.20 -15.28
C LEU A 16 2.76 9.04 -15.54
N GLU A 17 1.84 8.49 -16.31
CA GLU A 17 0.51 9.05 -16.52
C GLU A 17 -0.49 8.33 -15.61
N LEU A 18 -1.25 9.06 -14.81
CA LEU A 18 -2.30 8.54 -13.95
C LEU A 18 -3.67 8.98 -14.47
N LYS A 19 -4.43 8.04 -14.99
CA LYS A 19 -5.80 8.34 -15.41
C LYS A 19 -6.71 8.47 -14.21
N VAL A 20 -7.25 9.67 -14.01
CA VAL A 20 -8.25 9.94 -12.97
C VAL A 20 -9.65 9.82 -13.55
N VAL A 21 -10.50 9.02 -12.91
CA VAL A 21 -11.92 8.88 -13.23
C VAL A 21 -12.71 9.06 -11.95
N GLU A 22 -13.57 10.07 -11.91
CA GLU A 22 -14.40 10.39 -10.75
C GLU A 22 -13.61 10.48 -9.42
N GLY A 23 -12.46 11.16 -9.44
CA GLY A 23 -11.60 11.33 -8.27
C GLY A 23 -10.88 10.06 -7.83
N THR A 24 -10.80 9.06 -8.70
CA THR A 24 -10.13 7.78 -8.42
C THR A 24 -9.08 7.50 -9.49
N THR A 25 -7.91 7.03 -9.07
CA THR A 25 -6.91 6.45 -9.97
C THR A 25 -6.46 5.09 -9.46
N VAL A 26 -6.15 4.19 -10.39
CA VAL A 26 -5.69 2.83 -10.10
C VAL A 26 -4.44 2.56 -10.93
N PHE A 27 -3.42 2.02 -10.29
CA PHE A 27 -2.17 1.66 -10.93
C PHE A 27 -1.56 0.39 -10.30
N GLU A 28 -0.71 -0.28 -11.05
CA GLU A 28 0.04 -1.44 -10.58
C GLU A 28 1.47 -1.05 -10.24
N VAL A 29 1.98 -1.57 -9.14
CA VAL A 29 3.37 -1.39 -8.72
C VAL A 29 4.04 -2.75 -8.63
N ALA A 30 5.22 -2.87 -9.23
CA ALA A 30 6.06 -4.05 -9.14
C ALA A 30 7.32 -3.76 -8.34
N SER A 31 7.78 -4.74 -7.55
CA SER A 31 9.12 -4.70 -6.94
C SER A 31 10.21 -4.71 -8.02
N GLU A 32 11.41 -4.23 -7.72
CA GLU A 32 12.53 -4.16 -8.69
C GLU A 32 12.83 -5.50 -9.35
N ASP A 33 12.77 -6.59 -8.59
CA ASP A 33 12.96 -7.94 -9.10
C ASP A 33 11.77 -8.47 -9.93
N GLY A 34 10.68 -7.69 -10.02
CA GLY A 34 9.43 -8.08 -10.69
C GLY A 34 8.68 -9.22 -10.02
N GLY A 35 9.17 -9.73 -8.89
CA GLY A 35 8.61 -10.90 -8.22
C GLY A 35 7.33 -10.63 -7.42
N THR A 36 7.10 -9.38 -7.03
CA THR A 36 5.93 -8.96 -6.26
C THR A 36 5.24 -7.81 -6.96
N LYS A 37 3.93 -7.89 -7.09
CA LYS A 37 3.10 -6.84 -7.68
C LYS A 37 1.91 -6.55 -6.77
N VAL A 38 1.58 -5.27 -6.66
CA VAL A 38 0.37 -4.83 -5.95
C VAL A 38 -0.41 -3.84 -6.81
N LYS A 39 -1.73 -3.97 -6.78
CA LYS A 39 -2.62 -2.98 -7.38
C LYS A 39 -2.99 -1.96 -6.32
N VAL A 40 -2.73 -0.70 -6.60
CA VAL A 40 -2.99 0.43 -5.71
C VAL A 40 -4.12 1.27 -6.27
N LEU A 41 -5.09 1.56 -5.44
CA LEU A 41 -6.15 2.53 -5.67
C LEU A 41 -5.86 3.76 -4.82
N MET A 42 -5.93 4.93 -5.43
CA MET A 42 -5.93 6.21 -4.74
C MET A 42 -7.22 6.95 -5.06
N GLN A 43 -7.96 7.35 -4.03
CA GLN A 43 -9.28 7.95 -4.17
C GLN A 43 -9.41 9.21 -3.33
N ASN A 44 -9.97 10.25 -3.94
CA ASN A 44 -10.40 11.45 -3.23
C ASN A 44 -11.71 11.18 -2.48
N VAL A 45 -11.68 11.31 -1.17
CA VAL A 45 -12.87 11.23 -0.31
C VAL A 45 -13.27 12.65 0.09
N GLY A 46 -13.79 13.39 -0.91
CA GLY A 46 -13.97 14.85 -0.85
C GLY A 46 -14.84 15.36 0.31
N GLU A 47 -15.86 14.62 0.73
CA GLU A 47 -16.72 15.00 1.85
C GLU A 47 -15.97 15.13 3.19
N HIS A 48 -14.80 14.50 3.30
CA HIS A 48 -13.99 14.46 4.51
C HIS A 48 -12.60 15.05 4.34
N SER A 49 -12.31 15.68 3.20
CA SER A 49 -10.98 16.21 2.87
C SER A 49 -9.87 15.17 3.10
N LYS A 50 -10.10 13.95 2.61
CA LYS A 50 -9.18 12.81 2.76
C LYS A 50 -8.86 12.16 1.42
N VAL A 51 -7.66 11.58 1.37
CA VAL A 51 -7.24 10.66 0.32
C VAL A 51 -7.24 9.25 0.91
N LEU A 52 -7.93 8.33 0.27
CA LEU A 52 -7.84 6.90 0.57
C LEU A 52 -6.77 6.28 -0.32
N LEU A 53 -5.80 5.62 0.30
CA LEU A 53 -4.89 4.70 -0.36
C LEU A 53 -5.34 3.27 -0.04
N SER A 54 -5.44 2.41 -1.04
CA SER A 54 -5.83 1.01 -0.87
C SER A 54 -4.99 0.12 -1.77
N ALA A 55 -4.35 -0.91 -1.21
CA ALA A 55 -3.55 -1.88 -1.95
C ALA A 55 -4.15 -3.28 -1.82
N ASP A 56 -4.27 -3.98 -2.95
CA ASP A 56 -4.59 -5.41 -2.98
C ASP A 56 -3.29 -6.20 -2.76
N LEU A 57 -3.23 -6.95 -1.69
CA LEU A 57 -2.04 -7.72 -1.27
C LEU A 57 -2.06 -9.17 -1.76
N GLY A 58 -3.13 -9.58 -2.42
CA GLY A 58 -3.31 -10.94 -2.92
C GLY A 58 -4.13 -11.86 -2.01
N GLU A 59 -4.32 -13.08 -2.46
CA GLU A 59 -5.10 -14.09 -1.75
C GLU A 59 -4.33 -14.60 -0.52
N PRO A 60 -5.02 -14.81 0.61
CA PRO A 60 -4.43 -15.52 1.74
C PRO A 60 -4.12 -16.98 1.35
N PRO A 61 -3.08 -17.60 1.93
CA PRO A 61 -2.77 -19.00 1.67
C PRO A 61 -3.93 -19.90 2.10
N GLN A 62 -4.14 -21.00 1.38
CA GLN A 62 -5.23 -21.96 1.66
C GLN A 62 -5.01 -22.80 2.92
N GLY A 63 -3.83 -22.78 3.50
CA GLY A 63 -3.50 -23.45 4.75
C GLY A 63 -2.70 -22.54 5.67
N GLY A 64 -2.97 -22.57 6.97
CA GLY A 64 -2.28 -21.74 7.95
C GLY A 64 -2.68 -20.25 7.91
N SER A 65 -3.77 -19.90 7.25
CA SER A 65 -4.28 -18.52 7.17
C SER A 65 -4.61 -17.92 8.54
N GLU A 66 -4.94 -18.75 9.54
CA GLU A 66 -5.18 -18.29 10.91
C GLU A 66 -3.93 -17.61 11.51
N VAL A 67 -2.74 -18.15 11.28
CA VAL A 67 -1.47 -17.57 11.74
C VAL A 67 -1.22 -16.25 11.02
N LEU A 68 -1.45 -16.19 9.72
CA LEU A 68 -1.34 -14.95 8.93
C LEU A 68 -2.29 -13.88 9.48
N PHE A 69 -3.55 -14.22 9.71
CA PHE A 69 -4.54 -13.24 10.19
C PHE A 69 -4.21 -12.73 11.59
N ARG A 70 -3.68 -13.61 12.46
CA ARG A 70 -3.16 -13.19 13.76
C ARG A 70 -2.02 -12.18 13.60
N THR A 71 -1.05 -12.47 12.72
CA THR A 71 0.08 -11.57 12.42
C THR A 71 -0.41 -10.21 11.89
N MET A 72 -1.41 -10.21 11.00
CA MET A 72 -2.01 -8.98 10.47
C MET A 72 -2.67 -8.17 11.59
N LEU A 73 -3.42 -8.80 12.48
CA LEU A 73 -4.07 -8.14 13.62
C LEU A 73 -3.05 -7.58 14.63
N GLU A 74 -1.98 -8.32 14.90
CA GLU A 74 -0.88 -7.86 15.75
C GLU A 74 -0.15 -6.66 15.12
N ALA A 75 0.07 -6.68 13.79
CA ALA A 75 0.67 -5.56 13.06
C ALA A 75 -0.20 -4.30 13.07
N ASN A 76 -1.52 -4.45 13.08
CA ASN A 76 -2.45 -3.32 13.22
C ASN A 76 -2.37 -2.68 14.62
N ASN A 77 -1.91 -3.42 15.62
CA ASN A 77 -1.81 -2.88 16.97
C ASN A 77 -0.73 -1.80 17.02
N LEU A 78 -1.13 -0.60 17.39
CA LEU A 78 -0.28 0.61 17.41
C LEU A 78 0.34 0.96 16.05
N PHE A 79 -0.13 0.34 14.96
CA PHE A 79 0.33 0.57 13.58
C PHE A 79 1.85 0.38 13.38
N GLY A 80 2.54 -0.31 14.27
CA GLY A 80 3.98 -0.53 14.20
C GLY A 80 4.40 -1.32 12.96
N GLY A 81 3.56 -2.26 12.54
CA GLY A 81 3.80 -3.13 11.38
C GLY A 81 3.21 -2.64 10.05
N THR A 82 2.56 -1.48 10.02
CA THR A 82 1.76 -1.05 8.86
C THR A 82 2.03 0.38 8.41
N ALA A 83 2.99 1.07 9.03
CA ALA A 83 3.27 2.49 8.76
C ALA A 83 2.00 3.38 8.81
N GLY A 84 1.11 3.11 9.75
CA GLY A 84 -0.15 3.84 9.95
C GLY A 84 -1.31 3.37 9.05
N ALA A 85 -1.13 2.31 8.25
CA ALA A 85 -2.20 1.68 7.49
C ALA A 85 -2.92 0.61 8.31
N THR A 86 -4.04 0.13 7.80
CA THR A 86 -4.80 -0.99 8.37
C THR A 86 -4.81 -2.16 7.41
N LEU A 87 -4.48 -3.35 7.91
CA LEU A 87 -4.61 -4.62 7.18
C LEU A 87 -6.01 -5.19 7.42
N ALA A 88 -6.63 -5.66 6.36
CA ALA A 88 -8.00 -6.19 6.36
C ALA A 88 -8.18 -7.30 5.33
N LEU A 89 -9.33 -7.95 5.38
CA LEU A 89 -9.82 -8.82 4.31
C LEU A 89 -10.90 -8.09 3.53
N ASP A 90 -10.80 -8.14 2.21
CA ASP A 90 -11.86 -7.69 1.34
C ASP A 90 -12.93 -8.78 1.23
N SER A 91 -14.12 -8.52 1.75
CA SER A 91 -15.22 -9.49 1.74
C SER A 91 -15.72 -9.84 0.34
N ALA A 92 -15.50 -8.99 -0.66
CA ALA A 92 -15.93 -9.23 -2.02
C ALA A 92 -14.99 -10.16 -2.79
N SER A 93 -13.67 -9.97 -2.64
CA SER A 93 -12.66 -10.77 -3.34
C SER A 93 -12.08 -11.90 -2.47
N GLY A 94 -12.13 -11.77 -1.16
CA GLY A 94 -11.42 -12.64 -0.22
C GLY A 94 -9.93 -12.30 -0.08
N ASN A 95 -9.42 -11.30 -0.80
CA ASN A 95 -8.02 -10.91 -0.75
C ASN A 95 -7.68 -10.16 0.53
N CYS A 96 -6.41 -10.27 0.95
CA CYS A 96 -5.83 -9.38 1.93
C CYS A 96 -5.68 -7.98 1.33
N ARG A 97 -5.94 -6.96 2.13
CA ARG A 97 -5.90 -5.57 1.70
C ARG A 97 -5.23 -4.69 2.74
N MET A 98 -4.52 -3.69 2.28
CA MET A 98 -3.97 -2.63 3.13
C MET A 98 -4.61 -1.30 2.76
N GLN A 99 -5.09 -0.56 3.75
CA GLN A 99 -5.77 0.72 3.53
C GLN A 99 -5.26 1.79 4.47
N LYS A 100 -5.19 3.02 3.97
CA LYS A 100 -4.81 4.19 4.76
C LYS A 100 -5.60 5.40 4.33
N TYR A 101 -6.15 6.13 5.30
CA TYR A 101 -6.68 7.47 5.08
C TYR A 101 -5.61 8.50 5.44
N GLU A 102 -5.38 9.42 4.55
CA GLU A 102 -4.53 10.59 4.74
C GLU A 102 -5.39 11.85 4.71
N GLN A 103 -5.09 12.86 5.52
CA GLN A 103 -5.69 14.18 5.34
C GLN A 103 -5.16 14.79 4.04
N SER A 104 -6.03 15.39 3.23
CA SER A 104 -5.66 15.86 1.88
C SER A 104 -4.54 16.89 1.90
N ASP A 105 -4.58 17.84 2.85
CA ASP A 105 -3.55 18.85 3.02
C ASP A 105 -2.22 18.28 3.51
N GLU A 106 -2.24 17.32 4.44
CA GLU A 106 -1.03 16.61 4.88
C GLU A 106 -0.44 15.75 3.76
N PHE A 107 -1.29 15.04 3.00
CA PHE A 107 -0.84 14.24 1.87
C PHE A 107 -0.24 15.13 0.77
N ALA A 108 -0.85 16.28 0.51
CA ALA A 108 -0.40 17.25 -0.48
C ALA A 108 0.95 17.91 -0.14
N ASN A 109 1.35 17.95 1.13
CA ASN A 109 2.64 18.51 1.52
C ASN A 109 3.83 17.64 1.10
N ASP A 110 3.67 16.32 1.06
CA ASP A 110 4.72 15.38 0.64
C ASP A 110 4.11 14.09 0.04
N PRO A 111 3.41 14.22 -1.10
CA PRO A 111 2.65 13.11 -1.66
C PRO A 111 3.54 11.96 -2.15
N ALA A 112 4.72 12.28 -2.66
CA ALA A 112 5.64 11.28 -3.18
C ALA A 112 6.17 10.37 -2.09
N ASN A 113 6.70 10.91 -1.00
CA ASN A 113 7.23 10.13 0.11
C ASN A 113 6.13 9.35 0.85
N ARG A 114 4.95 9.96 1.03
CA ARG A 114 3.81 9.29 1.66
C ARG A 114 3.31 8.12 0.82
N LEU A 115 3.18 8.30 -0.49
CA LEU A 115 2.80 7.23 -1.40
C LEU A 115 3.89 6.15 -1.46
N GLN A 116 5.16 6.53 -1.53
CA GLN A 116 6.28 5.60 -1.54
C GLN A 116 6.28 4.71 -0.29
N THR A 117 6.17 5.29 0.90
CA THR A 117 6.10 4.55 2.17
C THR A 117 4.93 3.56 2.17
N PHE A 118 3.76 3.97 1.69
CA PHE A 118 2.60 3.09 1.57
C PHE A 118 2.89 1.92 0.62
N ILE A 119 3.45 2.18 -0.56
CA ILE A 119 3.77 1.16 -1.57
C ILE A 119 4.80 0.16 -1.05
N GLU A 120 5.89 0.63 -0.46
CA GLU A 120 6.94 -0.25 0.10
C GLU A 120 6.38 -1.17 1.19
N THR A 121 5.53 -0.65 2.04
CA THR A 121 4.82 -1.43 3.06
C THR A 121 3.88 -2.46 2.42
N ALA A 122 3.12 -2.07 1.39
CA ALA A 122 2.22 -2.97 0.68
C ALA A 122 2.97 -4.10 -0.05
N LEU A 123 4.08 -3.80 -0.71
CA LEU A 123 4.92 -4.80 -1.37
C LEU A 123 5.50 -5.80 -0.36
N SER A 124 5.94 -5.32 0.80
CA SER A 124 6.47 -6.17 1.88
C SER A 124 5.40 -7.13 2.40
N TRP A 125 4.19 -6.64 2.65
CA TRP A 125 3.08 -7.48 3.09
C TRP A 125 2.60 -8.45 2.01
N SER A 126 2.53 -8.02 0.74
CA SER A 126 2.15 -8.90 -0.37
C SER A 126 3.14 -10.07 -0.52
N ARG A 127 4.45 -9.79 -0.41
CA ARG A 127 5.49 -10.83 -0.42
C ARG A 127 5.33 -11.80 0.75
N LEU A 128 5.12 -11.29 1.96
CA LEU A 128 4.91 -12.10 3.15
C LEU A 128 3.70 -13.03 3.02
N ILE A 129 2.59 -12.52 2.49
CA ILE A 129 1.36 -13.30 2.25
C ILE A 129 1.64 -14.41 1.23
N ALA A 130 2.32 -14.08 0.11
CA ALA A 130 2.65 -15.05 -0.92
C ALA A 130 3.63 -16.14 -0.45
N ASP A 131 4.62 -15.78 0.36
CA ASP A 131 5.63 -16.71 0.87
C ASP A 131 5.12 -17.58 2.02
N HIS A 132 4.00 -17.25 2.62
CA HIS A 132 3.42 -17.95 3.76
C HIS A 132 4.44 -18.23 4.87
N ARG A 133 5.28 -17.26 5.21
CA ARG A 133 6.28 -17.36 6.27
C ARG A 133 5.90 -16.50 7.47
N PRO A 134 5.17 -17.02 8.48
CA PRO A 134 4.84 -16.24 9.67
C PRO A 134 6.08 -15.75 10.44
N ASP A 135 7.19 -16.49 10.37
CA ASP A 135 8.44 -16.11 11.02
C ASP A 135 9.18 -14.98 10.31
N ALA A 136 9.00 -14.84 8.99
CA ALA A 136 9.55 -13.72 8.23
C ALA A 136 8.89 -12.37 8.57
N ALA A 137 7.69 -12.39 9.13
CA ALA A 137 7.00 -11.17 9.56
C ALA A 137 7.69 -10.50 10.75
N ALA A 138 8.23 -11.29 11.68
CA ALA A 138 8.96 -10.77 12.83
C ALA A 138 10.34 -10.21 12.44
N GLU A 139 10.97 -10.78 11.40
CA GLU A 139 12.28 -10.34 10.89
C GLU A 139 12.17 -9.19 9.89
N ALA A 140 11.08 -9.10 9.12
CA ALA A 140 10.87 -8.04 8.13
C ALA A 140 10.53 -6.69 8.77
N PHE A 141 10.20 -6.67 10.05
CA PHE A 141 9.74 -5.50 10.76
C PHE A 141 10.72 -5.02 11.84
N ASP A 142 11.93 -4.65 11.43
CA ASP A 142 12.76 -3.72 12.20
C ASP A 142 12.51 -2.30 11.70
N PRO A 143 11.80 -1.44 12.47
CA PRO A 143 11.55 -0.06 12.08
C PRO A 143 12.83 0.78 11.98
N ASN A 144 13.97 0.26 12.46
CA ASN A 144 15.28 0.90 12.38
C ASN A 144 16.12 0.39 11.20
N GLU A 145 15.78 -0.73 10.60
CA GLU A 145 16.45 -1.18 9.39
C GLU A 145 15.84 -0.49 8.17
N ARG A 146 16.34 0.68 7.84
CA ARG A 146 16.16 1.28 6.52
C ARG A 146 16.91 0.41 5.51
N ARG A 147 16.40 -0.78 5.23
CA ARG A 147 16.77 -1.44 3.99
C ARG A 147 16.23 -0.57 2.87
N SER A 148 17.15 0.05 2.15
CA SER A 148 16.88 0.56 0.83
C SER A 148 16.34 -0.62 0.02
N ILE A 149 15.02 -0.81 0.05
CA ILE A 149 14.36 -1.66 -0.94
C ILE A 149 14.57 -0.86 -2.21
N GLY A 150 15.41 -1.40 -3.07
CA GLY A 150 15.69 -0.81 -4.35
C GLY A 150 14.41 -0.39 -5.04
N GLY A 151 14.46 0.59 -5.93
CA GLY A 151 13.33 1.27 -6.53
C GLY A 151 12.20 0.34 -6.98
N PHE A 152 11.04 0.87 -7.15
CA PHE A 152 9.88 0.16 -7.67
C PHE A 152 9.49 0.76 -9.03
N SER A 153 8.86 -0.05 -9.86
CA SER A 153 8.30 0.38 -11.14
C SER A 153 6.78 0.46 -11.03
N MET A 154 6.20 1.56 -11.49
CA MET A 154 4.76 1.78 -11.55
C MET A 154 4.26 1.69 -12.98
N MET A 155 3.10 1.05 -13.17
CA MET A 155 2.37 1.01 -14.43
C MET A 155 0.90 1.30 -14.20
N GLN A 156 0.28 2.05 -15.13
CA GLN A 156 -1.16 2.23 -15.13
C GLN A 156 -1.87 0.94 -15.57
N VAL A 157 -2.98 0.64 -14.95
CA VAL A 157 -3.81 -0.54 -15.24
C VAL A 157 -5.16 -0.10 -15.78
#